data_aa291c18ac2d3ca7ad7a19dc91145b01
#
_entry.id   aa291c18ac2d3ca7ad7a19dc91145b01
#
_cell.length_a   1.000
_cell.length_b   1.000
_cell.length_c   1.000
_cell.angle_alpha   90.00
_cell.angle_beta   90.00
_cell.angle_gamma   90.00
#
_symmetry.space_group_name_H-M   'P 1'
#
loop_
_entity.id
_entity.type
_entity.pdbx_description
1 polymer ?
#
loop_
_entity_poly.entity_id
_entity_poly.type
_entity_poly.pdbx_seq_one_letter_code
_entity_poly.pdbx_strand_id
1 'polypeptide(L)'
;MDRKLLRLYQPLNAYSYNSDSLFLYDFSRPFIKNSGAILDIGSGCGVLGLLCARDNPLASVHLVEKDSKMAFCSQKNALKFPNAQVFESDFLDFNPPILYDAIVCNPPFYALGSIKSEIKGHARHQSELDFASLVAKVKKCLKPKGYFIFCYEALSLCLVIESLKSAKLTLETLRFVQSFKDKNAHLMLGLARNNSKSALKVLPPLITHNSKNQSDNTKEVLTIYQICNTYSIKAFLN
;
A
#
# COMPACT_ATOMS: atom_id res chain seq x y z
N MET A 1 9.72 14.51 17.04
CA MET A 1 10.27 15.08 15.80
C MET A 1 9.10 15.50 14.93
N ASP A 2 8.98 16.79 14.67
CA ASP A 2 7.96 17.31 13.74
C ASP A 2 8.33 16.87 12.33
N ARG A 3 7.51 15.96 11.77
CA ARG A 3 7.71 15.51 10.40
C ARG A 3 7.22 16.56 9.44
N LYS A 4 7.99 16.78 8.38
CA LYS A 4 7.63 17.72 7.32
C LYS A 4 6.27 17.34 6.72
N LEU A 5 5.36 18.32 6.62
CA LEU A 5 4.05 18.15 6.00
C LEU A 5 4.18 17.69 4.54
N LEU A 6 3.55 16.58 4.22
CA LEU A 6 3.45 16.06 2.85
C LEU A 6 2.16 16.59 2.22
N ARG A 7 2.29 17.57 1.32
CA ARG A 7 1.18 18.08 0.52
C ARG A 7 1.07 17.28 -0.77
N LEU A 8 -0.10 16.73 -1.03
CA LEU A 8 -0.36 15.85 -2.16
C LEU A 8 -1.51 16.41 -3.01
N TYR A 9 -1.23 16.66 -4.27
CA TYR A 9 -2.27 16.91 -5.26
C TYR A 9 -2.99 15.60 -5.57
N GLN A 10 -4.30 15.67 -5.70
CA GLN A 10 -5.16 14.55 -6.09
C GLN A 10 -6.17 15.02 -7.11
N PRO A 11 -6.49 14.21 -8.14
CA PRO A 11 -7.53 14.55 -9.09
C PRO A 11 -8.88 14.73 -8.41
N LEU A 12 -9.65 15.75 -8.81
CA LEU A 12 -10.96 16.03 -8.21
C LEU A 12 -11.96 14.90 -8.48
N ASN A 13 -11.91 14.30 -9.68
CA ASN A 13 -12.87 13.31 -10.16
C ASN A 13 -12.28 11.90 -10.28
N ALA A 14 -11.24 11.57 -9.51
CA ALA A 14 -10.62 10.25 -9.49
C ALA A 14 -10.53 9.69 -8.07
N TYR A 15 -10.00 8.47 -7.97
CA TYR A 15 -9.73 7.83 -6.69
C TYR A 15 -8.84 8.72 -5.82
N SER A 16 -9.21 8.84 -4.55
CA SER A 16 -8.38 9.51 -3.55
C SER A 16 -7.85 8.48 -2.56
N TYR A 17 -6.61 8.65 -2.13
CA TYR A 17 -6.10 7.77 -1.08
C TYR A 17 -6.97 7.89 0.19
N ASN A 18 -7.07 6.81 0.91
CA ASN A 18 -7.79 6.67 2.15
C ASN A 18 -6.83 6.38 3.33
N SER A 19 -7.39 6.17 4.50
CA SER A 19 -6.64 5.80 5.70
C SER A 19 -5.83 4.52 5.58
N ASP A 20 -6.24 3.58 4.71
CA ASP A 20 -5.57 2.29 4.53
C ASP A 20 -4.12 2.47 4.10
N SER A 21 -3.86 3.41 3.18
CA SER A 21 -2.49 3.78 2.77
C SER A 21 -1.65 4.31 3.94
N LEU A 22 -2.27 5.06 4.87
CA LEU A 22 -1.58 5.60 6.04
C LEU A 22 -1.30 4.50 7.09
N PHE A 23 -2.24 3.59 7.28
CA PHE A 23 -2.07 2.42 8.14
C PHE A 23 -0.98 1.49 7.61
N LEU A 24 -0.99 1.24 6.29
CA LEU A 24 0.04 0.46 5.63
C LEU A 24 1.42 1.12 5.75
N TYR A 25 1.48 2.45 5.57
CA TYR A 25 2.73 3.18 5.76
C TYR A 25 3.28 3.01 7.19
N ASP A 26 2.46 3.24 8.22
CA ASP A 26 2.91 3.09 9.61
C ASP A 26 3.36 1.66 9.92
N PHE A 27 2.60 0.66 9.45
CA PHE A 27 2.97 -0.75 9.56
C PHE A 27 4.29 -1.08 8.86
N SER A 28 4.58 -0.43 7.73
CA SER A 28 5.79 -0.70 6.93
C SER A 28 7.07 -0.10 7.51
N ARG A 29 6.97 1.00 8.27
CA ARG A 29 8.11 1.80 8.75
C ARG A 29 9.23 1.02 9.44
N PRO A 30 8.95 0.06 10.35
CA PRO A 30 10.01 -0.69 11.03
C PRO A 30 10.86 -1.57 10.09
N PHE A 31 10.37 -1.83 8.88
CA PHE A 31 10.99 -2.76 7.92
C PHE A 31 11.67 -2.05 6.76
N ILE A 32 11.44 -0.75 6.60
CA ILE A 32 12.03 0.07 5.54
C ILE A 32 13.34 0.67 6.04
N LYS A 33 14.41 0.46 5.27
CA LYS A 33 15.73 0.99 5.57
C LYS A 33 15.98 2.31 4.85
N ASN A 34 16.62 3.25 5.54
CA ASN A 34 16.93 4.58 4.98
C ASN A 34 17.84 4.56 3.73
N SER A 35 18.55 3.49 3.46
CA SER A 35 19.51 3.38 2.33
C SER A 35 19.15 2.25 1.37
N GLY A 36 17.89 1.82 1.35
CA GLY A 36 17.41 0.72 0.52
C GLY A 36 16.78 1.17 -0.79
N ALA A 37 16.43 0.20 -1.63
CA ALA A 37 15.58 0.38 -2.79
C ALA A 37 14.13 -0.01 -2.43
N ILE A 38 13.18 0.88 -2.67
CA ILE A 38 11.77 0.72 -2.32
C ILE A 38 10.94 0.85 -3.60
N LEU A 39 9.94 -0.02 -3.76
CA LEU A 39 8.95 0.08 -4.83
C LEU A 39 7.56 0.24 -4.22
N ASP A 40 6.80 1.21 -4.72
CA ASP A 40 5.37 1.39 -4.45
C ASP A 40 4.57 0.96 -5.69
N ILE A 41 3.79 -0.11 -5.57
CA ILE A 41 3.00 -0.69 -6.67
C ILE A 41 1.57 -0.15 -6.61
N GLY A 42 1.07 0.35 -7.76
CA GLY A 42 -0.24 0.99 -7.83
C GLY A 42 -0.27 2.26 -6.98
N SER A 43 0.75 3.10 -7.17
CA SER A 43 1.04 4.22 -6.26
C SER A 43 -0.05 5.29 -6.21
N GLY A 44 -0.98 5.30 -7.16
CA GLY A 44 -2.01 6.33 -7.25
C GLY A 44 -1.40 7.72 -7.34
N CYS A 45 -1.79 8.62 -6.45
CA CYS A 45 -1.18 9.95 -6.37
C CYS A 45 0.20 9.97 -5.67
N GLY A 46 0.74 8.80 -5.29
CA GLY A 46 2.08 8.64 -4.72
C GLY A 46 2.14 8.71 -3.19
N VAL A 47 1.03 8.66 -2.46
CA VAL A 47 1.04 8.89 -1.00
C VAL A 47 1.98 7.97 -0.26
N LEU A 48 1.92 6.65 -0.52
CA LEU A 48 2.69 5.65 0.20
C LEU A 48 4.18 5.74 -0.12
N GLY A 49 4.54 5.77 -1.42
CA GLY A 49 5.92 5.91 -1.88
C GLY A 49 6.56 7.22 -1.44
N LEU A 50 5.81 8.34 -1.48
CA LEU A 50 6.36 9.64 -1.08
C LEU A 50 6.50 9.80 0.44
N LEU A 51 5.68 9.12 1.23
CA LEU A 51 5.93 8.99 2.67
C LEU A 51 7.22 8.20 2.93
N CYS A 52 7.45 7.13 2.16
CA CYS A 52 8.70 6.37 2.23
C CYS A 52 9.90 7.25 1.82
N ALA A 53 9.79 8.02 0.74
CA ALA A 53 10.85 8.91 0.26
C ALA A 53 11.17 10.04 1.25
N ARG A 54 10.15 10.64 1.86
CA ARG A 54 10.30 11.70 2.88
C ARG A 54 11.10 11.25 4.08
N ASP A 55 10.76 10.07 4.60
CA ASP A 55 11.31 9.58 5.87
C ASP A 55 12.58 8.74 5.68
N ASN A 56 12.95 8.43 4.42
CA ASN A 56 14.15 7.69 4.07
C ASN A 56 14.92 8.39 2.92
N PRO A 57 15.53 9.55 3.18
CA PRO A 57 16.10 10.39 2.12
C PRO A 57 17.29 9.78 1.37
N LEU A 58 17.92 8.72 1.92
CA LEU A 58 19.01 7.99 1.25
C LEU A 58 18.51 6.75 0.48
N ALA A 59 17.22 6.42 0.58
CA ALA A 59 16.62 5.32 -0.17
C ALA A 59 16.30 5.77 -1.60
N SER A 60 16.41 4.85 -2.57
CA SER A 60 15.84 5.02 -3.91
C SER A 60 14.41 4.53 -3.90
N VAL A 61 13.45 5.39 -4.20
CA VAL A 61 12.02 5.06 -4.17
C VAL A 61 11.44 5.14 -5.58
N HIS A 62 10.95 4.01 -6.07
CA HIS A 62 10.27 3.92 -7.35
C HIS A 62 8.76 3.76 -7.12
N LEU A 63 7.95 4.47 -7.91
CA LEU A 63 6.50 4.43 -7.87
C LEU A 63 6.00 3.97 -9.25
N VAL A 64 5.16 2.95 -9.29
CA VAL A 64 4.59 2.42 -10.55
C VAL A 64 3.08 2.60 -10.51
N GLU A 65 2.53 3.26 -11.53
CA GLU A 65 1.10 3.53 -11.66
C GLU A 65 0.68 3.38 -13.13
N LYS A 66 -0.43 2.65 -13.37
CA LYS A 66 -0.91 2.40 -14.73
C LYS A 66 -1.88 3.46 -15.26
N ASP A 67 -2.63 4.10 -14.37
CA ASP A 67 -3.54 5.17 -14.76
C ASP A 67 -2.73 6.44 -15.05
N SER A 68 -2.80 6.94 -16.29
CA SER A 68 -2.00 8.08 -16.75
C SER A 68 -2.26 9.36 -15.95
N LYS A 69 -3.52 9.58 -15.52
CA LYS A 69 -3.88 10.78 -14.73
C LYS A 69 -3.29 10.69 -13.32
N MET A 70 -3.37 9.50 -12.72
CA MET A 70 -2.78 9.25 -11.39
C MET A 70 -1.25 9.29 -11.46
N ALA A 71 -0.64 8.70 -12.49
CA ALA A 71 0.81 8.76 -12.72
C ALA A 71 1.30 10.20 -12.89
N PHE A 72 0.62 11.01 -13.70
CA PHE A 72 0.91 12.44 -13.83
C PHE A 72 0.83 13.16 -12.49
N CYS A 73 -0.23 12.89 -11.71
CA CYS A 73 -0.39 13.47 -10.39
C CYS A 73 0.76 13.07 -9.45
N SER A 74 1.12 11.79 -9.45
CA SER A 74 2.26 11.25 -8.69
C SER A 74 3.58 11.91 -9.09
N GLN A 75 3.82 12.10 -10.40
CA GLN A 75 5.00 12.81 -10.92
C GLN A 75 5.08 14.24 -10.38
N LYS A 76 3.96 14.99 -10.40
CA LYS A 76 3.91 16.35 -9.84
C LYS A 76 4.20 16.37 -8.34
N ASN A 77 3.65 15.41 -7.59
CA ASN A 77 3.89 15.28 -6.16
C ASN A 77 5.36 14.90 -5.85
N ALA A 78 5.97 14.11 -6.73
CA ALA A 78 7.36 13.64 -6.58
C ALA A 78 8.43 14.71 -6.84
N LEU A 79 8.10 15.83 -7.48
CA LEU A 79 9.09 16.88 -7.85
C LEU A 79 9.94 17.39 -6.66
N LYS A 80 9.46 17.27 -5.44
CA LYS A 80 10.16 17.70 -4.21
C LYS A 80 11.00 16.59 -3.57
N PHE A 81 11.03 15.41 -4.18
CA PHE A 81 11.71 14.24 -3.66
C PHE A 81 12.73 13.73 -4.68
N PRO A 82 13.99 14.19 -4.62
CA PRO A 82 15.01 13.80 -5.61
C PRO A 82 15.33 12.30 -5.58
N ASN A 83 14.95 11.61 -4.51
CA ASN A 83 15.10 10.19 -4.33
C ASN A 83 13.86 9.36 -4.76
N ALA A 84 12.85 10.01 -5.36
CA ALA A 84 11.64 9.35 -5.85
C ALA A 84 11.53 9.45 -7.38
N GLN A 85 11.23 8.33 -8.04
CA GLN A 85 11.01 8.26 -9.48
C GLN A 85 9.69 7.56 -9.78
N VAL A 86 8.87 8.15 -10.66
CA VAL A 86 7.54 7.62 -11.05
C VAL A 86 7.62 7.03 -12.44
N PHE A 87 7.06 5.83 -12.59
CA PHE A 87 6.94 5.11 -13.86
C PHE A 87 5.45 4.92 -14.17
N GLU A 88 5.00 5.42 -15.33
CA GLU A 88 3.69 5.13 -15.88
C GLU A 88 3.74 3.78 -16.59
N SER A 89 3.22 2.74 -15.95
CA SER A 89 3.23 1.37 -16.46
C SER A 89 2.26 0.48 -15.70
N ASP A 90 1.71 -0.53 -16.36
CA ASP A 90 1.14 -1.67 -15.63
C ASP A 90 2.28 -2.42 -14.92
N PHE A 91 2.08 -2.73 -13.65
CA PHE A 91 3.12 -3.43 -12.88
C PHE A 91 3.48 -4.80 -13.45
N LEU A 92 2.54 -5.51 -14.05
CA LEU A 92 2.83 -6.82 -14.65
C LEU A 92 3.78 -6.72 -15.84
N ASP A 93 3.74 -5.61 -16.58
CA ASP A 93 4.61 -5.33 -17.73
C ASP A 93 5.87 -4.54 -17.33
N PHE A 94 5.89 -3.98 -16.13
CA PHE A 94 7.00 -3.17 -15.66
C PHE A 94 8.29 -3.97 -15.54
N ASN A 95 9.35 -3.49 -16.18
CA ASN A 95 10.70 -4.03 -16.06
C ASN A 95 11.52 -3.18 -15.08
N PRO A 96 11.70 -3.65 -13.83
CA PRO A 96 12.38 -2.85 -12.84
C PRO A 96 13.87 -2.68 -13.20
N PRO A 97 14.42 -1.46 -13.08
CA PRO A 97 15.84 -1.23 -13.34
C PRO A 97 16.76 -1.83 -12.27
N ILE A 98 16.21 -2.12 -11.10
CA ILE A 98 16.91 -2.70 -9.95
C ILE A 98 16.02 -3.67 -9.18
N LEU A 99 16.60 -4.49 -8.32
CA LEU A 99 15.85 -5.28 -7.33
C LEU A 99 15.65 -4.46 -6.06
N TYR A 100 14.54 -4.73 -5.35
CA TYR A 100 14.10 -3.93 -4.19
C TYR A 100 14.33 -4.64 -2.86
N ASP A 101 14.70 -3.85 -1.85
CA ASP A 101 14.78 -4.27 -0.46
C ASP A 101 13.39 -4.37 0.17
N ALA A 102 12.49 -3.47 -0.23
CA ALA A 102 11.09 -3.46 0.17
C ALA A 102 10.19 -3.12 -1.00
N ILE A 103 9.06 -3.81 -1.11
CA ILE A 103 7.97 -3.50 -2.03
C ILE A 103 6.74 -3.26 -1.19
N VAL A 104 6.12 -2.10 -1.34
CA VAL A 104 4.86 -1.74 -0.68
C VAL A 104 3.73 -1.73 -1.70
N CYS A 105 2.53 -2.15 -1.31
CA CYS A 105 1.38 -2.20 -2.20
C CYS A 105 0.07 -2.06 -1.44
N ASN A 106 -0.73 -1.07 -1.82
CA ASN A 106 -2.14 -0.96 -1.44
C ASN A 106 -2.99 -1.20 -2.71
N PRO A 107 -3.16 -2.46 -3.14
CA PRO A 107 -3.84 -2.75 -4.39
C PRO A 107 -5.32 -2.41 -4.29
N PRO A 108 -5.98 -2.06 -5.41
CA PRO A 108 -7.43 -1.95 -5.42
C PRO A 108 -8.03 -3.33 -5.14
N PHE A 109 -8.87 -3.41 -4.11
CA PHE A 109 -9.66 -4.59 -3.80
C PHE A 109 -11.12 -4.19 -3.66
N TYR A 110 -12.02 -5.09 -4.09
CA TYR A 110 -13.45 -4.91 -3.91
C TYR A 110 -13.93 -5.94 -2.92
N ALA A 111 -14.61 -5.49 -1.86
CA ALA A 111 -15.21 -6.39 -0.89
C ALA A 111 -16.12 -7.41 -1.62
N LEU A 112 -15.88 -8.69 -1.40
CA LEU A 112 -16.76 -9.76 -1.83
C LEU A 112 -18.17 -9.48 -1.29
N GLY A 113 -19.18 -9.37 -2.19
CA GLY A 113 -20.57 -9.06 -1.82
C GLY A 113 -20.92 -7.56 -1.76
N SER A 114 -20.08 -6.66 -2.25
CA SER A 114 -20.51 -5.27 -2.42
C SER A 114 -21.51 -5.16 -3.59
N ILE A 115 -22.60 -4.39 -3.40
CA ILE A 115 -23.64 -4.13 -4.44
C ILE A 115 -23.00 -3.62 -5.76
N LYS A 116 -21.83 -3.00 -5.69
CA LYS A 116 -21.05 -2.60 -6.88
C LYS A 116 -20.45 -3.79 -7.63
N SER A 117 -20.26 -4.96 -7.02
CA SER A 117 -19.80 -6.18 -7.68
C SER A 117 -20.89 -6.85 -8.52
N GLU A 118 -22.17 -6.70 -8.14
CA GLU A 118 -23.31 -7.31 -8.85
C GLU A 118 -23.75 -6.49 -10.06
N ILE A 119 -23.64 -5.14 -10.01
CA ILE A 119 -24.14 -4.24 -11.07
C ILE A 119 -23.26 -4.22 -12.33
N LYS A 120 -22.01 -4.64 -12.21
CA LYS A 120 -21.06 -4.62 -13.33
C LYS A 120 -20.67 -6.03 -13.80
N GLY A 121 -21.68 -6.90 -13.96
CA GLY A 121 -21.50 -8.30 -14.34
C GLY A 121 -20.40 -8.57 -15.38
N HIS A 122 -19.76 -9.73 -15.23
CA HIS A 122 -18.88 -10.48 -16.18
C HIS A 122 -17.74 -9.75 -16.91
N ALA A 123 -17.77 -8.41 -17.12
CA ALA A 123 -16.70 -7.67 -17.79
C ALA A 123 -15.51 -7.30 -16.90
N ARG A 124 -15.57 -7.59 -15.60
CA ARG A 124 -14.60 -7.14 -14.60
C ARG A 124 -13.39 -8.04 -14.37
N HIS A 125 -13.47 -9.30 -14.72
CA HIS A 125 -12.37 -10.24 -14.49
C HIS A 125 -11.12 -10.01 -15.34
N GLN A 126 -11.19 -9.13 -16.36
CA GLN A 126 -10.06 -8.88 -17.26
C GLN A 126 -9.26 -7.61 -16.99
N SER A 127 -9.69 -6.72 -16.07
CA SER A 127 -9.02 -5.43 -15.84
C SER A 127 -8.40 -5.25 -14.46
N GLU A 128 -8.56 -6.23 -13.55
CA GLU A 128 -8.08 -6.14 -12.18
C GLU A 128 -6.80 -6.97 -12.00
N LEU A 129 -5.83 -6.38 -11.30
CA LEU A 129 -4.58 -7.07 -10.96
C LEU A 129 -4.90 -8.25 -10.04
N ASP A 130 -4.87 -9.46 -10.60
CA ASP A 130 -5.01 -10.70 -9.82
C ASP A 130 -3.90 -10.80 -8.77
N PHE A 131 -4.29 -11.03 -7.51
CA PHE A 131 -3.33 -11.03 -6.40
C PHE A 131 -2.24 -12.11 -6.57
N ALA A 132 -2.55 -13.26 -7.14
CA ALA A 132 -1.57 -14.31 -7.39
C ALA A 132 -0.53 -13.86 -8.44
N SER A 133 -0.96 -13.24 -9.53
CA SER A 133 -0.09 -12.66 -10.56
C SER A 133 0.76 -11.52 -10.01
N LEU A 134 0.17 -10.64 -9.20
CA LEU A 134 0.88 -9.59 -8.47
C LEU A 134 2.03 -10.18 -7.64
N VAL A 135 1.73 -11.15 -6.78
CA VAL A 135 2.70 -11.76 -5.86
C VAL A 135 3.80 -12.51 -6.63
N ALA A 136 3.45 -13.20 -7.72
CA ALA A 136 4.42 -13.86 -8.58
C ALA A 136 5.42 -12.88 -9.22
N LYS A 137 4.95 -11.71 -9.66
CA LYS A 137 5.81 -10.64 -10.19
C LYS A 137 6.62 -9.97 -9.09
N VAL A 138 6.02 -9.68 -7.92
CA VAL A 138 6.70 -9.15 -6.74
C VAL A 138 7.91 -10.00 -6.38
N LYS A 139 7.75 -11.34 -6.36
CA LYS A 139 8.84 -12.26 -6.07
C LYS A 139 10.06 -12.06 -6.98
N LYS A 140 9.83 -11.76 -8.26
CA LYS A 140 10.91 -11.53 -9.24
C LYS A 140 11.61 -10.18 -9.04
N CYS A 141 10.91 -9.21 -8.45
CA CYS A 141 11.41 -7.84 -8.21
C CYS A 141 12.14 -7.70 -6.85
N LEU A 142 11.95 -8.64 -5.93
CA LEU A 142 12.54 -8.59 -4.59
C LEU A 142 13.98 -9.12 -4.57
N LYS A 143 14.85 -8.41 -3.85
CA LYS A 143 16.15 -8.93 -3.43
C LYS A 143 16.00 -10.19 -2.57
N PRO A 144 17.04 -11.04 -2.44
CA PRO A 144 17.09 -12.05 -1.39
C PRO A 144 16.83 -11.41 -0.03
N LYS A 145 15.92 -12.00 0.78
CA LYS A 145 15.47 -11.47 2.07
C LYS A 145 14.73 -10.12 2.02
N GLY A 146 14.36 -9.63 0.83
CA GLY A 146 13.53 -8.44 0.66
C GLY A 146 12.10 -8.65 1.19
N TYR A 147 11.43 -7.55 1.52
CA TYR A 147 10.09 -7.54 2.11
C TYR A 147 9.04 -7.16 1.08
N PHE A 148 7.91 -7.88 1.08
CA PHE A 148 6.67 -7.46 0.45
C PHE A 148 5.69 -7.07 1.54
N ILE A 149 5.27 -5.82 1.57
CA ILE A 149 4.42 -5.23 2.60
C ILE A 149 3.16 -4.71 1.92
N PHE A 150 2.01 -5.21 2.33
CA PHE A 150 0.77 -4.94 1.62
C PHE A 150 -0.41 -4.82 2.57
N CYS A 151 -1.48 -4.19 2.11
CA CYS A 151 -2.80 -4.36 2.72
C CYS A 151 -3.74 -5.08 1.73
N TYR A 152 -4.71 -5.78 2.28
CA TYR A 152 -5.74 -6.47 1.51
C TYR A 152 -7.00 -6.65 2.35
N GLU A 153 -8.14 -6.98 1.71
CA GLU A 153 -9.35 -7.26 2.47
C GLU A 153 -9.18 -8.49 3.37
N ALA A 154 -9.65 -8.40 4.61
CA ALA A 154 -9.47 -9.49 5.59
C ALA A 154 -10.17 -10.79 5.20
N LEU A 155 -11.28 -10.70 4.45
CA LEU A 155 -12.04 -11.87 3.97
C LEU A 155 -11.26 -12.74 2.98
N SER A 156 -10.28 -12.18 2.29
CA SER A 156 -9.45 -12.87 1.30
C SER A 156 -8.19 -13.49 1.90
N LEU A 157 -8.10 -13.67 3.22
CA LEU A 157 -6.90 -14.18 3.88
C LEU A 157 -6.41 -15.54 3.30
N CYS A 158 -7.32 -16.47 3.02
CA CYS A 158 -6.97 -17.77 2.44
C CYS A 158 -6.31 -17.59 1.06
N LEU A 159 -6.89 -16.78 0.18
CA LEU A 159 -6.33 -16.44 -1.13
C LEU A 159 -4.92 -15.85 -1.00
N VAL A 160 -4.74 -14.92 -0.06
CA VAL A 160 -3.44 -14.28 0.19
C VAL A 160 -2.39 -15.30 0.63
N ILE A 161 -2.72 -16.18 1.57
CA ILE A 161 -1.80 -17.22 2.06
C ILE A 161 -1.41 -18.17 0.92
N GLU A 162 -2.37 -18.64 0.12
CA GLU A 162 -2.13 -19.53 -1.02
C GLU A 162 -1.24 -18.88 -2.08
N SER A 163 -1.51 -17.62 -2.43
CA SER A 163 -0.73 -16.85 -3.41
C SER A 163 0.71 -16.65 -2.94
N LEU A 164 0.90 -16.26 -1.69
CA LEU A 164 2.23 -16.08 -1.09
C LEU A 164 3.02 -17.40 -1.08
N LYS A 165 2.36 -18.50 -0.66
CA LYS A 165 2.97 -19.83 -0.63
C LYS A 165 3.39 -20.30 -2.02
N SER A 166 2.54 -20.13 -3.02
CA SER A 166 2.83 -20.46 -4.42
C SER A 166 4.03 -19.69 -4.97
N ALA A 167 4.18 -18.42 -4.59
CA ALA A 167 5.33 -17.59 -4.96
C ALA A 167 6.56 -17.80 -4.07
N LYS A 168 6.52 -18.70 -3.08
CA LYS A 168 7.61 -18.93 -2.11
C LYS A 168 7.99 -17.67 -1.32
N LEU A 169 7.00 -16.87 -0.97
CA LEU A 169 7.11 -15.78 0.00
C LEU A 169 6.52 -16.24 1.33
N THR A 170 7.25 -16.02 2.42
CA THR A 170 6.80 -16.40 3.77
C THR A 170 6.12 -15.23 4.44
N LEU A 171 4.84 -15.35 4.80
CA LEU A 171 4.14 -14.36 5.61
C LEU A 171 4.73 -14.38 7.04
N GLU A 172 5.41 -13.30 7.43
CA GLU A 172 6.10 -13.20 8.74
C GLU A 172 5.31 -12.39 9.76
N THR A 173 4.54 -11.39 9.28
CA THR A 173 3.76 -10.54 10.18
C THR A 173 2.40 -10.26 9.57
N LEU A 174 1.36 -10.34 10.40
CA LEU A 174 -0.01 -10.03 10.04
C LEU A 174 -0.62 -9.13 11.12
N ARG A 175 -1.34 -8.09 10.69
CA ARG A 175 -2.13 -7.24 11.56
C ARG A 175 -3.49 -7.00 10.94
N PHE A 176 -4.56 -7.23 11.69
CA PHE A 176 -5.91 -6.90 11.24
C PHE A 176 -6.29 -5.46 11.59
N VAL A 177 -7.18 -4.87 10.80
CA VAL A 177 -7.76 -3.55 11.05
C VAL A 177 -9.27 -3.73 11.23
N GLN A 178 -9.79 -3.19 12.32
CA GLN A 178 -11.21 -3.25 12.70
C GLN A 178 -11.72 -1.83 12.94
N SER A 179 -12.95 -1.57 12.52
CA SER A 179 -13.58 -0.26 12.79
C SER A 179 -13.78 -0.04 14.29
N PHE A 180 -14.22 -1.08 15.00
CA PHE A 180 -14.45 -1.09 16.45
C PHE A 180 -14.02 -2.44 17.03
N LYS A 181 -13.80 -2.49 18.34
CA LYS A 181 -13.35 -3.68 19.06
C LYS A 181 -14.21 -4.93 18.78
N ASP A 182 -15.52 -4.74 18.63
CA ASP A 182 -16.47 -5.85 18.48
C ASP A 182 -16.92 -6.05 17.02
N LYS A 183 -16.20 -5.47 16.05
CA LYS A 183 -16.46 -5.67 14.61
C LYS A 183 -15.45 -6.61 13.99
N ASN A 184 -15.90 -7.35 12.97
CA ASN A 184 -14.98 -8.13 12.16
C ASN A 184 -13.93 -7.25 11.51
N ALA A 185 -12.74 -7.79 11.31
CA ALA A 185 -11.71 -7.13 10.54
C ALA A 185 -12.17 -6.94 9.09
N HIS A 186 -11.95 -5.75 8.55
CA HIS A 186 -12.23 -5.44 7.15
C HIS A 186 -10.96 -5.38 6.30
N LEU A 187 -9.83 -5.10 6.92
CA LEU A 187 -8.54 -4.99 6.26
C LEU A 187 -7.51 -5.84 7.01
N MET A 188 -6.52 -6.34 6.30
CA MET A 188 -5.30 -6.90 6.86
C MET A 188 -4.07 -6.18 6.31
N LEU A 189 -3.07 -6.03 7.16
CA LEU A 189 -1.74 -5.55 6.85
C LEU A 189 -0.80 -6.74 6.94
N GLY A 190 -0.15 -7.09 5.83
CA GLY A 190 0.71 -8.24 5.71
C GLY A 190 2.15 -7.86 5.41
N LEU A 191 3.09 -8.56 6.03
CA LEU A 191 4.49 -8.53 5.67
C LEU A 191 4.94 -9.93 5.29
N ALA A 192 5.30 -10.10 4.04
CA ALA A 192 5.90 -11.34 3.55
C ALA A 192 7.37 -11.11 3.17
N ARG A 193 8.17 -12.15 3.32
CA ARG A 193 9.61 -12.06 3.09
C ARG A 193 10.11 -13.12 2.13
N ASN A 194 11.01 -12.70 1.26
CA ASN A 194 11.68 -13.59 0.32
C ASN A 194 12.71 -14.48 1.04
N ASN A 195 12.66 -15.79 0.79
CA ASN A 195 13.58 -16.78 1.35
C ASN A 195 13.64 -16.78 2.90
N SER A 196 12.50 -16.63 3.57
CA SER A 196 12.40 -16.72 5.03
C SER A 196 11.88 -18.08 5.49
N LYS A 197 12.27 -18.45 6.71
CA LYS A 197 11.76 -19.62 7.47
C LYS A 197 11.14 -19.18 8.81
N SER A 198 10.88 -17.89 9.00
CA SER A 198 10.32 -17.36 10.25
C SER A 198 8.87 -17.82 10.42
N ALA A 199 8.48 -18.04 11.68
CA ALA A 199 7.08 -18.25 12.03
C ALA A 199 6.26 -16.96 11.87
N LEU A 200 4.98 -17.12 11.59
CA LEU A 200 4.04 -15.99 11.50
C LEU A 200 3.80 -15.36 12.88
N LYS A 201 3.99 -14.05 12.96
CA LYS A 201 3.59 -13.22 14.09
C LYS A 201 2.29 -12.49 13.77
N VAL A 202 1.24 -12.74 14.53
CA VAL A 202 0.00 -11.97 14.46
C VAL A 202 0.05 -10.87 15.53
N LEU A 203 -0.05 -9.62 15.08
CA LEU A 203 -0.03 -8.45 15.97
C LEU A 203 -1.44 -8.18 16.52
N PRO A 204 -1.56 -7.49 17.67
CA PRO A 204 -2.85 -6.95 18.13
C PRO A 204 -3.52 -6.14 17.01
N PRO A 205 -4.86 -6.23 16.85
CA PRO A 205 -5.56 -5.51 15.80
C PRO A 205 -5.43 -3.99 15.96
N LEU A 206 -5.44 -3.27 14.83
CA LEU A 206 -5.63 -1.82 14.83
C LEU A 206 -7.13 -1.54 14.91
N ILE A 207 -7.57 -0.96 16.01
CA ILE A 207 -8.94 -0.49 16.18
C ILE A 207 -8.98 0.98 15.74
N THR A 208 -9.85 1.33 14.77
CA THR A 208 -9.80 2.67 14.19
C THR A 208 -10.61 3.70 14.95
N HIS A 209 -11.73 3.31 15.58
CA HIS A 209 -12.63 4.25 16.26
C HIS A 209 -12.99 3.77 17.68
N ASN A 210 -13.19 4.72 18.59
CA ASN A 210 -13.65 4.45 19.96
C ASN A 210 -15.18 4.24 20.00
N SER A 211 -15.92 4.87 19.09
CA SER A 211 -17.39 4.84 19.03
C SER A 211 -17.89 4.79 17.57
N LYS A 212 -19.21 4.71 17.39
CA LYS A 212 -19.84 4.73 16.05
C LYS A 212 -19.67 6.07 15.32
N ASN A 213 -19.19 7.10 15.99
CA ASN A 213 -18.86 8.36 15.35
C ASN A 213 -17.53 8.22 14.60
N GLN A 214 -17.54 8.39 13.29
CA GLN A 214 -16.34 8.26 12.43
C GLN A 214 -15.26 9.30 12.72
N SER A 215 -15.57 10.40 13.42
CA SER A 215 -14.59 11.39 13.85
C SER A 215 -13.88 11.01 15.16
N ASP A 216 -14.40 10.01 15.90
CA ASP A 216 -13.87 9.56 17.18
C ASP A 216 -12.76 8.48 16.98
N ASN A 217 -11.66 8.90 16.37
CA ASN A 217 -10.53 8.02 16.14
C ASN A 217 -9.83 7.61 17.44
N THR A 218 -9.30 6.40 17.47
CA THR A 218 -8.46 5.94 18.60
C THR A 218 -7.17 6.74 18.68
N LYS A 219 -6.55 6.76 19.87
CA LYS A 219 -5.26 7.41 20.08
C LYS A 219 -4.18 6.89 19.13
N GLU A 220 -4.20 5.59 18.81
CA GLU A 220 -3.26 4.97 17.87
C GLU A 220 -3.44 5.55 16.46
N VAL A 221 -4.68 5.64 15.96
CA VAL A 221 -4.98 6.23 14.64
C VAL A 221 -4.58 7.70 14.58
N LEU A 222 -4.88 8.48 15.62
CA LEU A 222 -4.44 9.88 15.68
C LEU A 222 -2.91 10.00 15.63
N THR A 223 -2.19 9.11 16.30
CA THR A 223 -0.72 9.04 16.24
C THR A 223 -0.24 8.71 14.82
N ILE A 224 -0.88 7.75 14.14
CA ILE A 224 -0.57 7.41 12.74
C ILE A 224 -0.76 8.64 11.83
N TYR A 225 -1.86 9.37 11.98
CA TYR A 225 -2.12 10.58 11.19
C TYR A 225 -1.08 11.68 11.45
N GLN A 226 -0.67 11.88 12.70
CA GLN A 226 0.41 12.80 13.06
C GLN A 226 1.76 12.37 12.44
N ILE A 227 2.06 11.07 12.47
CA ILE A 227 3.28 10.51 11.85
C ILE A 227 3.26 10.72 10.34
N CYS A 228 2.15 10.42 9.68
CA CYS A 228 2.00 10.61 8.24
C CYS A 228 2.04 12.09 7.86
N ASN A 229 1.40 12.96 8.65
CA ASN A 229 1.36 14.41 8.45
C ASN A 229 1.11 14.78 6.98
N THR A 230 -0.02 14.30 6.43
CA THR A 230 -0.39 14.50 5.03
C THR A 230 -1.49 15.57 4.89
N TYR A 231 -1.46 16.30 3.78
CA TYR A 231 -2.50 17.24 3.41
C TYR A 231 -2.88 17.05 1.94
N SER A 232 -4.16 16.79 1.69
CA SER A 232 -4.69 16.54 0.35
C SER A 232 -5.19 17.83 -0.29
N ILE A 233 -4.74 18.10 -1.52
CA ILE A 233 -5.16 19.23 -2.35
C ILE A 233 -5.89 18.66 -3.57
N LYS A 234 -7.20 18.91 -3.66
CA LYS A 234 -7.97 18.52 -4.84
C LYS A 234 -7.71 19.47 -5.99
N ALA A 235 -7.36 18.96 -7.15
CA ALA A 235 -7.07 19.74 -8.34
C ALA A 235 -7.76 19.15 -9.59
N PHE A 236 -8.17 20.03 -10.49
CA PHE A 236 -8.54 19.62 -11.84
C PHE A 236 -7.24 19.30 -12.59
N LEU A 237 -7.16 18.11 -13.17
CA LEU A 237 -6.12 17.76 -14.13
C LEU A 237 -6.72 18.01 -15.52
N ASN A 238 -6.31 19.07 -16.16
CA ASN A 238 -6.66 19.37 -17.56
C ASN A 238 -5.83 18.50 -18.49
#